data_01c755269b994314ce8e36615309bc2d
#
_entry.id   01c755269b994314ce8e36615309bc2d
#
_cell.length_a   1.000
_cell.length_b   1.000
_cell.length_c   1.000
_cell.angle_alpha   90.00
_cell.angle_beta   90.00
_cell.angle_gamma   90.00
#
_symmetry.space_group_name_H-M   'P 1'
#
loop_
_entity.id
_entity.type
_entity.pdbx_description
1 polymer ?
#
loop_
_entity_poly.entity_id
_entity_poly.type
_entity_poly.pdbx_seq_one_letter_code
_entity_poly.pdbx_strand_id
1 'polypeptide(L)'
;MSHTTRRRLLNFLSLLLSLGAIGGAEALLHLFDIGPSNRLFLLTQNRREPAYAINPKAAHRFFQPQYLRHVPFDARFPADKARDTVRIFALGASTLVGFPNPPETAFPHFLERMLADAYPDKRFEVINCGITAINTFCLLDFAEEVLSYQPDLLLIYAGHNEFVGPYGSTTPFVYFGDNRTIVRSLMRLQSSRLYGVLQDIVRRVLPEPPQGRFGLHLVTRHVDILDDAYRATGENYRRNLETIIAAAADRNVPVMLSTLVSNLKDFHPLRSACPELGELSTADLALQGERTVKDKLRQSPYCAALHFELGRHYYDRNQSNQAQQAFVRARDMDRLPFRAPTFFNQILHQLADDKDQVILSDTETAFRNASPQGIIGSELITEHLHPTVFGHYLIARTMVETLARNDASRYWNQAELTRLRPYDAYARQVGYTLAQQVDRRNALIFMLKQMPYERPPAMLYRQITNLIRQQIRDIPRLSSTDFTILRDKGADRFLLQMLEFAIPNKRADLHEQLNALFMST
;
A
#
# COMPACT_ATOMS: atom_id res chain seq x y z
N MET A 1 33.84 -17.22 -49.08
CA MET A 1 33.33 -16.38 -47.96
C MET A 1 34.52 -15.73 -47.27
N SER A 2 34.49 -14.40 -47.08
CA SER A 2 35.55 -13.72 -46.33
C SER A 2 35.60 -14.17 -44.85
N HIS A 3 36.74 -14.06 -44.24
CA HIS A 3 36.91 -14.42 -42.80
C HIS A 3 35.86 -13.71 -41.90
N THR A 4 35.55 -12.47 -42.21
CA THR A 4 34.52 -11.63 -41.52
C THR A 4 33.12 -12.17 -41.71
N THR A 5 32.75 -12.65 -42.90
CA THR A 5 31.41 -13.22 -43.21
C THR A 5 31.23 -14.55 -42.46
N ARG A 6 32.27 -15.40 -42.43
CA ARG A 6 32.24 -16.67 -41.67
C ARG A 6 32.09 -16.45 -40.17
N ARG A 7 32.80 -15.46 -39.60
CA ARG A 7 32.70 -15.10 -38.18
C ARG A 7 31.31 -14.56 -37.83
N ARG A 8 30.72 -13.70 -38.67
CA ARG A 8 29.34 -13.20 -38.47
C ARG A 8 28.30 -14.32 -38.52
N LEU A 9 28.45 -15.26 -39.46
CA LEU A 9 27.57 -16.43 -39.57
C LEU A 9 27.68 -17.35 -38.34
N LEU A 10 28.91 -17.63 -37.86
CA LEU A 10 29.12 -18.42 -36.66
C LEU A 10 28.54 -17.74 -35.40
N ASN A 11 28.71 -16.44 -35.23
CA ASN A 11 28.12 -15.69 -34.13
C ASN A 11 26.58 -15.71 -34.20
N PHE A 12 26.01 -15.59 -35.39
CA PHE A 12 24.55 -15.67 -35.58
C PHE A 12 24.02 -17.09 -35.27
N LEU A 13 24.68 -18.14 -35.74
CA LEU A 13 24.33 -19.53 -35.41
C LEU A 13 24.46 -19.82 -33.92
N SER A 14 25.53 -19.35 -33.27
CA SER A 14 25.72 -19.48 -31.81
C SER A 14 24.60 -18.78 -31.05
N LEU A 15 24.19 -17.59 -31.48
CA LEU A 15 23.06 -16.87 -30.87
C LEU A 15 21.75 -17.66 -31.03
N LEU A 16 21.47 -18.17 -32.23
CA LEU A 16 20.27 -19.01 -32.45
C LEU A 16 20.26 -20.27 -31.60
N LEU A 17 21.40 -20.97 -31.49
CA LEU A 17 21.54 -22.16 -30.66
C LEU A 17 21.33 -21.82 -29.16
N SER A 18 21.88 -20.70 -28.69
CA SER A 18 21.69 -20.23 -27.31
C SER A 18 20.23 -19.90 -27.02
N LEU A 19 19.55 -19.17 -27.93
CA LEU A 19 18.13 -18.87 -27.81
C LEU A 19 17.27 -20.14 -27.86
N GLY A 20 17.64 -21.11 -28.74
CA GLY A 20 16.99 -22.42 -28.81
C GLY A 20 17.14 -23.24 -27.52
N ALA A 21 18.33 -23.21 -26.92
CA ALA A 21 18.60 -23.90 -25.65
C ALA A 21 17.80 -23.28 -24.49
N ILE A 22 17.74 -21.93 -24.42
CA ILE A 22 16.94 -21.21 -23.42
C ILE A 22 15.46 -21.52 -23.59
N GLY A 23 14.94 -21.44 -24.83
CA GLY A 23 13.54 -21.78 -25.12
C GLY A 23 13.20 -23.24 -24.84
N GLY A 24 14.13 -24.17 -25.14
CA GLY A 24 13.98 -25.59 -24.81
C GLY A 24 13.96 -25.84 -23.31
N ALA A 25 14.86 -25.20 -22.56
CA ALA A 25 14.86 -25.28 -21.10
C ALA A 25 13.54 -24.74 -20.50
N GLU A 26 13.07 -23.59 -20.96
CA GLU A 26 11.80 -23.01 -20.51
C GLU A 26 10.63 -23.95 -20.80
N ALA A 27 10.57 -24.54 -22.03
CA ALA A 27 9.54 -25.49 -22.44
C ALA A 27 9.55 -26.76 -21.56
N LEU A 28 10.73 -27.29 -21.24
CA LEU A 28 10.88 -28.43 -20.34
C LEU A 28 10.42 -28.11 -18.92
N LEU A 29 10.79 -26.94 -18.39
CA LEU A 29 10.35 -26.50 -17.07
C LEU A 29 8.81 -26.38 -16.99
N HIS A 30 8.16 -25.91 -18.08
CA HIS A 30 6.71 -25.87 -18.18
C HIS A 30 6.08 -27.26 -18.28
N LEU A 31 6.66 -28.14 -19.11
CA LEU A 31 6.15 -29.52 -19.33
C LEU A 31 6.18 -30.36 -18.05
N PHE A 32 7.25 -30.24 -17.25
CA PHE A 32 7.43 -30.99 -16.02
C PHE A 32 6.97 -30.25 -14.76
N ASP A 33 6.34 -29.09 -14.92
CA ASP A 33 5.88 -28.22 -13.81
C ASP A 33 6.99 -27.88 -12.79
N ILE A 34 8.22 -27.71 -13.27
CA ILE A 34 9.39 -27.38 -12.46
C ILE A 34 9.51 -25.85 -12.30
N GLY A 35 9.85 -25.41 -11.09
CA GLY A 35 10.06 -24.01 -10.74
C GLY A 35 8.80 -23.34 -10.13
N PRO A 36 8.95 -22.12 -9.61
CA PRO A 36 7.84 -21.42 -8.98
C PRO A 36 6.80 -20.98 -10.02
N SER A 37 5.54 -21.12 -9.65
CA SER A 37 4.45 -20.53 -10.44
C SER A 37 4.44 -19.00 -10.24
N ASN A 38 4.35 -18.25 -11.33
CA ASN A 38 4.19 -16.79 -11.33
C ASN A 38 2.72 -16.35 -11.24
N ARG A 39 1.79 -17.30 -11.20
CA ARG A 39 0.35 -17.00 -11.07
C ARG A 39 0.05 -16.37 -9.71
N LEU A 40 -0.87 -15.42 -9.72
CA LEU A 40 -1.40 -14.82 -8.51
C LEU A 40 -2.21 -15.83 -7.69
N PHE A 41 -2.94 -16.72 -8.36
CA PHE A 41 -3.77 -17.75 -7.74
C PHE A 41 -3.40 -19.15 -8.22
N LEU A 42 -3.42 -20.10 -7.28
CA LEU A 42 -3.21 -21.52 -7.53
C LEU A 42 -4.49 -22.28 -7.23
N LEU A 43 -4.83 -23.25 -8.09
CA LEU A 43 -5.95 -24.15 -7.85
C LEU A 43 -5.62 -25.08 -6.68
N THR A 44 -6.53 -25.18 -5.71
CA THR A 44 -6.35 -26.08 -4.56
C THR A 44 -6.50 -27.55 -4.97
N GLN A 45 -5.83 -28.45 -4.23
CA GLN A 45 -5.89 -29.88 -4.52
C GLN A 45 -7.20 -30.56 -4.09
N ASN A 46 -8.13 -29.83 -3.46
CA ASN A 46 -9.42 -30.39 -3.07
C ASN A 46 -10.31 -30.62 -4.30
N ARG A 47 -10.42 -31.86 -4.75
CA ARG A 47 -11.21 -32.24 -5.93
C ARG A 47 -12.72 -32.13 -5.74
N ARG A 48 -13.22 -32.11 -4.49
CA ARG A 48 -14.68 -32.02 -4.23
C ARG A 48 -15.18 -30.58 -4.30
N GLU A 49 -14.36 -29.64 -3.88
CA GLU A 49 -14.66 -28.21 -3.89
C GLU A 49 -13.44 -27.46 -4.42
N PRO A 50 -13.26 -27.42 -5.74
CA PRO A 50 -12.11 -26.74 -6.32
C PRO A 50 -12.21 -25.25 -6.03
N ALA A 51 -11.13 -24.68 -5.51
CA ALA A 51 -11.04 -23.26 -5.21
C ALA A 51 -9.67 -22.74 -5.61
N TYR A 52 -9.60 -21.48 -5.95
CA TYR A 52 -8.35 -20.75 -6.11
C TYR A 52 -7.93 -20.18 -4.75
N ALA A 53 -6.64 -20.27 -4.45
CA ALA A 53 -6.01 -19.63 -3.29
C ALA A 53 -4.83 -18.77 -3.75
N ILE A 54 -4.62 -17.64 -3.09
CA ILE A 54 -3.53 -16.74 -3.44
C ILE A 54 -2.19 -17.46 -3.30
N ASN A 55 -1.30 -17.21 -4.27
CA ASN A 55 0.06 -17.72 -4.26
C ASN A 55 0.95 -16.77 -3.47
N PRO A 56 1.45 -17.15 -2.29
CA PRO A 56 2.29 -16.28 -1.48
C PRO A 56 3.61 -15.89 -2.16
N LYS A 57 3.99 -16.60 -3.24
CA LYS A 57 5.19 -16.32 -4.02
C LYS A 57 4.94 -15.51 -5.29
N ALA A 58 3.70 -15.14 -5.60
CA ALA A 58 3.35 -14.46 -6.86
C ALA A 58 4.18 -13.20 -7.14
N ALA A 59 4.48 -12.43 -6.10
CA ALA A 59 5.25 -11.19 -6.21
C ALA A 59 6.77 -11.38 -6.16
N HIS A 60 7.26 -12.59 -5.90
CA HIS A 60 8.70 -12.81 -5.70
C HIS A 60 9.55 -12.39 -6.91
N ARG A 61 9.02 -12.54 -8.13
CA ARG A 61 9.70 -12.14 -9.36
C ARG A 61 9.97 -10.65 -9.50
N PHE A 62 9.22 -9.80 -8.78
CA PHE A 62 9.35 -8.34 -8.83
C PHE A 62 10.38 -7.81 -7.82
N PHE A 63 10.81 -8.64 -6.88
CA PHE A 63 11.73 -8.25 -5.82
C PHE A 63 13.04 -9.04 -5.94
N GLN A 64 14.14 -8.43 -5.53
CA GLN A 64 15.38 -9.17 -5.41
C GLN A 64 15.28 -10.20 -4.28
N PRO A 65 15.93 -11.39 -4.44
CA PRO A 65 15.79 -12.50 -3.50
C PRO A 65 16.03 -12.14 -2.02
N GLN A 66 17.03 -11.28 -1.77
CA GLN A 66 17.36 -10.82 -0.41
C GLN A 66 16.31 -9.89 0.22
N TYR A 67 15.37 -9.39 -0.56
CA TYR A 67 14.33 -8.48 -0.09
C TYR A 67 12.93 -9.09 -0.11
N LEU A 68 12.85 -10.37 -0.45
CA LEU A 68 11.58 -11.09 -0.48
C LEU A 68 11.02 -11.24 0.92
N ARG A 69 9.84 -10.71 1.12
CA ARG A 69 9.08 -10.83 2.35
C ARG A 69 7.87 -11.71 2.13
N HIS A 70 7.40 -12.31 3.23
CA HIS A 70 6.13 -13.02 3.19
C HIS A 70 5.03 -12.04 2.78
N VAL A 71 4.22 -12.47 1.84
CA VAL A 71 2.95 -11.82 1.54
C VAL A 71 1.93 -12.46 2.47
N PRO A 72 1.58 -11.83 3.60
CA PRO A 72 0.65 -12.42 4.55
C PRO A 72 -0.74 -12.18 4.03
N PHE A 73 -1.21 -13.05 3.14
CA PHE A 73 -2.53 -12.88 2.62
C PHE A 73 -3.19 -14.23 2.31
N ASP A 74 -4.40 -14.43 2.81
CA ASP A 74 -5.19 -15.63 2.63
C ASP A 74 -6.48 -15.30 1.86
N ALA A 75 -6.34 -15.03 0.55
CA ALA A 75 -7.49 -14.86 -0.32
C ALA A 75 -7.81 -16.18 -1.02
N ARG A 76 -9.09 -16.56 -0.97
CA ARG A 76 -9.59 -17.78 -1.56
C ARG A 76 -10.98 -17.55 -2.15
N PHE A 77 -11.27 -18.18 -3.30
CA PHE A 77 -12.60 -18.15 -3.92
C PHE A 77 -12.89 -19.45 -4.67
N PRO A 78 -14.18 -19.86 -4.83
CA PRO A 78 -14.55 -21.04 -5.60
C PRO A 78 -14.09 -20.94 -7.05
N ALA A 79 -13.60 -22.06 -7.63
CA ALA A 79 -13.22 -22.10 -9.05
C ALA A 79 -14.43 -21.85 -9.95
N ASP A 80 -15.56 -22.46 -9.61
CA ASP A 80 -16.83 -22.25 -10.30
C ASP A 80 -17.59 -21.09 -9.65
N LYS A 81 -17.91 -20.07 -10.43
CA LYS A 81 -18.71 -18.93 -9.96
C LYS A 81 -20.17 -19.29 -9.96
N ALA A 82 -20.85 -19.16 -8.81
CA ALA A 82 -22.29 -19.36 -8.72
C ALA A 82 -23.05 -18.26 -9.50
N ARG A 83 -24.24 -18.60 -10.03
CA ARG A 83 -25.01 -17.71 -10.92
C ARG A 83 -25.41 -16.38 -10.29
N ASP A 84 -25.71 -16.39 -8.98
CA ASP A 84 -26.18 -15.21 -8.24
C ASP A 84 -25.04 -14.46 -7.52
N THR A 85 -23.80 -14.78 -7.87
CA THR A 85 -22.62 -14.20 -7.25
C THR A 85 -22.06 -13.05 -8.09
N VAL A 86 -21.85 -11.92 -7.43
CA VAL A 86 -21.09 -10.78 -7.95
C VAL A 86 -19.65 -10.90 -7.46
N ARG A 87 -18.71 -11.13 -8.37
CA ARG A 87 -17.30 -11.35 -8.06
C ARG A 87 -16.48 -10.09 -8.33
N ILE A 88 -15.84 -9.56 -7.30
CA ILE A 88 -15.05 -8.34 -7.32
C ILE A 88 -13.60 -8.68 -6.99
N PHE A 89 -12.67 -8.36 -7.87
CA PHE A 89 -11.24 -8.45 -7.55
C PHE A 89 -10.71 -7.06 -7.18
N ALA A 90 -10.15 -6.95 -5.97
CA ALA A 90 -9.52 -5.73 -5.48
C ALA A 90 -8.00 -5.82 -5.65
N LEU A 91 -7.42 -4.99 -6.52
CA LEU A 91 -6.00 -4.91 -6.80
C LEU A 91 -5.37 -3.71 -6.11
N GLY A 92 -4.23 -3.91 -5.46
CA GLY A 92 -3.48 -2.82 -4.82
C GLY A 92 -2.37 -3.33 -3.91
N ALA A 93 -1.89 -2.45 -3.06
CA ALA A 93 -0.72 -2.71 -2.24
C ALA A 93 -1.06 -2.92 -0.74
N SER A 94 -0.18 -2.45 0.15
CA SER A 94 -0.29 -2.63 1.60
C SER A 94 -1.58 -2.11 2.22
N THR A 95 -2.21 -1.10 1.64
CA THR A 95 -3.55 -0.63 2.08
C THR A 95 -4.61 -1.72 1.92
N LEU A 96 -4.58 -2.48 0.81
CA LEU A 96 -5.48 -3.62 0.64
C LEU A 96 -5.17 -4.75 1.61
N VAL A 97 -3.89 -4.99 1.92
CA VAL A 97 -3.50 -5.96 2.95
C VAL A 97 -4.05 -5.58 4.34
N GLY A 98 -4.37 -4.31 4.54
CA GLY A 98 -4.85 -3.78 5.82
C GLY A 98 -3.73 -3.30 6.74
N PHE A 99 -2.46 -3.33 6.26
CA PHE A 99 -1.31 -2.94 7.07
C PHE A 99 -1.47 -1.54 7.70
N PRO A 100 -1.07 -1.30 8.95
CA PRO A 100 -0.54 -2.22 9.95
C PRO A 100 -1.64 -2.85 10.84
N ASN A 101 -2.89 -2.76 10.41
CA ASN A 101 -4.02 -3.34 11.13
C ASN A 101 -4.11 -4.85 10.84
N PRO A 102 -4.90 -5.61 11.61
CA PRO A 102 -5.22 -7.00 11.27
C PRO A 102 -5.81 -7.11 9.86
N PRO A 103 -5.40 -8.09 9.03
CA PRO A 103 -5.86 -8.22 7.64
C PRO A 103 -7.38 -8.26 7.49
N GLU A 104 -8.09 -8.82 8.46
CA GLU A 104 -9.54 -8.93 8.47
C GLU A 104 -10.24 -7.56 8.54
N THR A 105 -9.51 -6.53 8.98
CA THR A 105 -10.00 -5.14 9.06
C THR A 105 -9.67 -4.30 7.82
N ALA A 106 -9.13 -4.92 6.78
CA ALA A 106 -8.91 -4.24 5.51
C ALA A 106 -10.23 -3.89 4.82
N PHE A 107 -10.25 -2.80 4.05
CA PHE A 107 -11.48 -2.29 3.44
C PHE A 107 -12.21 -3.30 2.53
N PRO A 108 -11.58 -4.27 1.83
CA PRO A 108 -12.32 -5.25 1.06
C PRO A 108 -13.27 -6.11 1.91
N HIS A 109 -12.92 -6.41 3.16
CA HIS A 109 -13.79 -7.15 4.07
C HIS A 109 -14.98 -6.31 4.56
N PHE A 110 -14.79 -5.02 4.79
CA PHE A 110 -15.90 -4.10 5.03
C PHE A 110 -16.79 -3.97 3.80
N LEU A 111 -16.19 -3.83 2.62
CA LEU A 111 -16.90 -3.69 1.35
C LEU A 111 -17.83 -4.88 1.11
N GLU A 112 -17.34 -6.12 1.26
CA GLU A 112 -18.15 -7.33 1.06
C GLU A 112 -19.39 -7.35 1.97
N ARG A 113 -19.22 -7.04 3.26
CA ARG A 113 -20.33 -7.00 4.24
C ARG A 113 -21.33 -5.89 3.95
N MET A 114 -20.84 -4.72 3.58
CA MET A 114 -21.68 -3.58 3.23
C MET A 114 -22.46 -3.83 1.95
N LEU A 115 -21.84 -4.46 0.95
CA LEU A 115 -22.53 -4.86 -0.29
C LEU A 115 -23.61 -5.90 0.00
N ALA A 116 -23.35 -6.87 0.87
CA ALA A 116 -24.36 -7.86 1.27
C ALA A 116 -25.54 -7.22 2.02
N ASP A 117 -25.29 -6.18 2.83
CA ASP A 117 -26.39 -5.44 3.48
C ASP A 117 -27.16 -4.55 2.49
N ALA A 118 -26.45 -3.86 1.58
CA ALA A 118 -27.05 -2.96 0.60
C ALA A 118 -27.80 -3.68 -0.54
N TYR A 119 -27.46 -4.94 -0.82
CA TYR A 119 -28.02 -5.75 -1.90
C TYR A 119 -28.37 -7.16 -1.39
N PRO A 120 -29.43 -7.31 -0.58
CA PRO A 120 -29.74 -8.56 0.12
C PRO A 120 -30.04 -9.75 -0.79
N ASP A 121 -30.44 -9.49 -2.02
CA ASP A 121 -30.77 -10.53 -3.01
C ASP A 121 -29.56 -11.03 -3.82
N LYS A 122 -28.34 -10.54 -3.50
CA LYS A 122 -27.11 -10.90 -4.21
C LYS A 122 -26.07 -11.48 -3.25
N ARG A 123 -25.24 -12.37 -3.77
CA ARG A 123 -24.02 -12.82 -3.08
C ARG A 123 -22.83 -12.06 -3.61
N PHE A 124 -21.94 -11.67 -2.72
CA PHE A 124 -20.72 -10.98 -3.09
C PHE A 124 -19.50 -11.82 -2.72
N GLU A 125 -18.52 -11.83 -3.60
CA GLU A 125 -17.17 -12.34 -3.37
C GLU A 125 -16.20 -11.18 -3.63
N VAL A 126 -15.66 -10.57 -2.58
CA VAL A 126 -14.66 -9.51 -2.70
C VAL A 126 -13.28 -10.12 -2.45
N ILE A 127 -12.59 -10.45 -3.53
CA ILE A 127 -11.29 -11.10 -3.50
C ILE A 127 -10.19 -10.04 -3.36
N ASN A 128 -9.56 -10.01 -2.21
CA ASN A 128 -8.49 -9.08 -1.92
C ASN A 128 -7.16 -9.60 -2.51
N CYS A 129 -6.63 -8.92 -3.52
CA CYS A 129 -5.37 -9.21 -4.18
C CYS A 129 -4.23 -8.27 -3.74
N GLY A 130 -4.32 -7.73 -2.53
CA GLY A 130 -3.31 -6.83 -1.99
C GLY A 130 -1.97 -7.52 -1.76
N ILE A 131 -0.89 -6.88 -2.19
CA ILE A 131 0.49 -7.33 -1.96
C ILE A 131 1.34 -6.13 -1.54
N THR A 132 2.01 -6.22 -0.41
CA THR A 132 2.80 -5.11 0.15
C THR A 132 3.88 -4.62 -0.83
N ALA A 133 4.02 -3.31 -0.94
CA ALA A 133 5.07 -2.61 -1.70
C ALA A 133 5.04 -2.78 -3.22
N ILE A 134 4.03 -3.42 -3.81
CA ILE A 134 3.86 -3.44 -5.28
C ILE A 134 3.28 -2.11 -5.79
N ASN A 135 3.45 -1.88 -7.09
CA ASN A 135 2.96 -0.72 -7.81
C ASN A 135 2.19 -1.13 -9.09
N THR A 136 1.77 -0.17 -9.91
CA THR A 136 0.96 -0.44 -11.11
C THR A 136 1.67 -1.31 -12.16
N PHE A 137 3.00 -1.34 -12.21
CA PHE A 137 3.70 -2.29 -13.07
C PHE A 137 3.38 -3.74 -12.68
N CYS A 138 3.41 -4.07 -11.39
CA CYS A 138 3.05 -5.41 -10.92
C CYS A 138 1.57 -5.72 -11.19
N LEU A 139 0.70 -4.71 -11.08
CA LEU A 139 -0.74 -4.87 -11.32
C LEU A 139 -1.07 -5.20 -12.77
N LEU A 140 -0.25 -4.84 -13.76
CA LEU A 140 -0.47 -5.20 -15.17
C LEU A 140 -0.66 -6.71 -15.36
N ASP A 141 0.25 -7.51 -14.78
CA ASP A 141 0.21 -8.95 -14.91
C ASP A 141 -0.91 -9.57 -14.06
N PHE A 142 -1.12 -9.04 -12.86
CA PHE A 142 -2.17 -9.54 -11.97
C PHE A 142 -3.56 -9.22 -12.50
N ALA A 143 -3.76 -8.05 -13.11
CA ALA A 143 -5.02 -7.69 -13.74
C ALA A 143 -5.36 -8.64 -14.90
N GLU A 144 -4.39 -8.95 -15.77
CA GLU A 144 -4.60 -9.89 -16.88
C GLU A 144 -5.03 -11.28 -16.35
N GLU A 145 -4.42 -11.76 -15.28
CA GLU A 145 -4.79 -13.04 -14.67
C GLU A 145 -6.18 -13.00 -14.05
N VAL A 146 -6.51 -12.00 -13.20
CA VAL A 146 -7.80 -11.98 -12.49
C VAL A 146 -8.98 -11.79 -13.44
N LEU A 147 -8.76 -11.16 -14.59
CA LEU A 147 -9.77 -11.03 -15.64
C LEU A 147 -10.17 -12.39 -16.26
N SER A 148 -9.37 -13.44 -16.08
CA SER A 148 -9.73 -14.80 -16.49
C SER A 148 -10.68 -15.53 -15.52
N TYR A 149 -10.87 -15.00 -14.30
CA TYR A 149 -11.70 -15.62 -13.25
C TYR A 149 -13.12 -15.06 -13.16
N GLN A 150 -13.64 -14.56 -14.28
CA GLN A 150 -15.03 -14.07 -14.43
C GLN A 150 -15.40 -12.97 -13.43
N PRO A 151 -14.62 -11.89 -13.30
CA PRO A 151 -15.00 -10.75 -12.49
C PRO A 151 -16.21 -10.01 -13.05
N ASP A 152 -17.03 -9.43 -12.15
CA ASP A 152 -18.08 -8.46 -12.48
C ASP A 152 -17.60 -7.01 -12.26
N LEU A 153 -16.54 -6.85 -11.48
CA LEU A 153 -15.89 -5.55 -11.22
C LEU A 153 -14.41 -5.77 -10.90
N LEU A 154 -13.57 -4.94 -11.47
CA LEU A 154 -12.17 -4.80 -11.08
C LEU A 154 -12.02 -3.52 -10.27
N LEU A 155 -11.58 -3.62 -9.01
CA LEU A 155 -11.35 -2.48 -8.13
C LEU A 155 -9.85 -2.23 -7.99
N ILE A 156 -9.39 -0.99 -8.15
CA ILE A 156 -7.98 -0.61 -8.05
C ILE A 156 -7.79 0.51 -7.02
N TYR A 157 -6.99 0.23 -5.98
CA TYR A 157 -6.48 1.21 -5.03
C TYR A 157 -4.95 1.12 -5.02
N ALA A 158 -4.28 1.86 -5.89
CA ALA A 158 -2.83 1.83 -6.07
C ALA A 158 -2.29 3.19 -6.54
N GLY A 159 -1.04 3.51 -6.16
CA GLY A 159 -0.35 4.75 -6.56
C GLY A 159 0.70 5.22 -5.55
N HIS A 160 0.65 4.78 -4.29
CA HIS A 160 1.61 5.22 -3.28
C HIS A 160 3.04 4.67 -3.51
N ASN A 161 3.17 3.54 -4.19
CA ASN A 161 4.44 2.86 -4.40
C ASN A 161 5.06 3.10 -5.78
N GLU A 162 4.54 4.03 -6.57
CA GLU A 162 5.04 4.22 -7.95
C GLU A 162 6.50 4.66 -7.99
N PHE A 163 6.94 5.44 -7.00
CA PHE A 163 8.32 5.87 -6.88
C PHE A 163 9.22 4.85 -6.17
N VAL A 164 8.67 4.13 -5.19
CA VAL A 164 9.44 3.32 -4.23
C VAL A 164 9.25 1.81 -4.39
N GLY A 165 8.27 1.39 -5.16
CA GLY A 165 7.98 -0.02 -5.46
C GLY A 165 8.88 -0.60 -6.55
N PRO A 166 8.64 -1.82 -7.00
CA PRO A 166 9.39 -2.45 -8.08
C PRO A 166 9.44 -1.55 -9.32
N TYR A 167 10.62 -1.38 -9.90
CA TYR A 167 10.89 -0.48 -11.05
C TYR A 167 10.65 1.02 -10.78
N GLY A 168 10.42 1.42 -9.54
CA GLY A 168 10.23 2.82 -9.15
C GLY A 168 11.51 3.63 -9.28
N SER A 169 11.37 4.92 -9.59
CA SER A 169 12.49 5.82 -9.92
C SER A 169 13.45 6.11 -8.75
N THR A 170 13.04 5.81 -7.50
CA THR A 170 13.89 5.97 -6.32
C THR A 170 14.63 4.68 -5.92
N THR A 171 14.38 3.56 -6.59
CA THR A 171 14.98 2.26 -6.25
C THR A 171 16.32 2.06 -6.96
N PRO A 172 17.33 1.39 -6.34
CA PRO A 172 18.63 1.17 -6.95
C PRO A 172 18.63 0.15 -8.08
N PHE A 173 17.52 -0.56 -8.26
CA PHE A 173 17.48 -1.77 -9.09
C PHE A 173 17.17 -1.51 -10.55
N VAL A 174 16.80 -0.29 -10.91
CA VAL A 174 16.42 0.04 -12.27
C VAL A 174 16.97 1.40 -12.65
N TYR A 175 18.17 1.39 -13.24
CA TYR A 175 18.70 2.58 -13.93
C TYR A 175 17.79 3.09 -15.07
N PHE A 176 16.76 2.30 -15.41
CA PHE A 176 15.86 2.49 -16.55
C PHE A 176 14.38 2.55 -16.14
N GLY A 177 14.06 2.77 -14.86
CA GLY A 177 12.68 2.81 -14.36
C GLY A 177 11.79 3.84 -15.04
N ASP A 178 12.41 4.84 -15.66
CA ASP A 178 11.72 5.87 -16.44
C ASP A 178 11.23 5.34 -17.80
N ASN A 179 11.81 4.25 -18.31
CA ASN A 179 11.48 3.68 -19.61
C ASN A 179 10.54 2.48 -19.49
N ARG A 180 9.24 2.73 -19.66
CA ARG A 180 8.19 1.70 -19.58
C ARG A 180 8.43 0.50 -20.48
N THR A 181 8.97 0.69 -21.68
CA THR A 181 9.23 -0.39 -22.64
C THR A 181 10.29 -1.35 -22.11
N ILE A 182 11.37 -0.81 -21.56
CA ILE A 182 12.44 -1.62 -20.95
C ILE A 182 11.89 -2.36 -19.73
N VAL A 183 11.15 -1.67 -18.85
CA VAL A 183 10.53 -2.30 -17.67
C VAL A 183 9.62 -3.45 -18.07
N ARG A 184 8.74 -3.26 -19.06
CA ARG A 184 7.85 -4.34 -19.55
C ARG A 184 8.61 -5.51 -20.18
N SER A 185 9.68 -5.25 -20.88
CA SER A 185 10.54 -6.31 -21.44
C SER A 185 11.22 -7.11 -20.33
N LEU A 186 11.71 -6.43 -19.29
CA LEU A 186 12.26 -7.07 -18.11
C LEU A 186 11.21 -7.90 -17.35
N MET A 187 10.01 -7.39 -17.17
CA MET A 187 8.89 -8.12 -16.56
C MET A 187 8.56 -9.42 -17.33
N ARG A 188 8.55 -9.37 -18.67
CA ARG A 188 8.35 -10.58 -19.49
C ARG A 188 9.46 -11.60 -19.28
N LEU A 189 10.72 -11.16 -19.18
CA LEU A 189 11.83 -12.05 -18.85
C LEU A 189 11.66 -12.67 -17.45
N GLN A 190 11.28 -11.85 -16.47
CA GLN A 190 11.05 -12.29 -15.09
C GLN A 190 9.82 -13.20 -14.93
N SER A 191 8.92 -13.22 -15.92
CA SER A 191 7.78 -14.13 -15.91
C SER A 191 8.14 -15.55 -16.37
N SER A 192 9.37 -15.80 -16.85
CA SER A 192 9.81 -17.14 -17.23
C SER A 192 10.07 -18.04 -16.01
N ARG A 193 9.82 -19.35 -16.15
CA ARG A 193 10.11 -20.33 -15.11
C ARG A 193 11.62 -20.47 -14.88
N LEU A 194 12.41 -20.34 -15.93
CA LEU A 194 13.87 -20.38 -15.84
C LEU A 194 14.38 -19.24 -14.94
N TYR A 195 13.87 -18.03 -15.11
CA TYR A 195 14.19 -16.92 -14.23
C TYR A 195 13.83 -17.23 -12.77
N GLY A 196 12.63 -17.77 -12.54
CA GLY A 196 12.17 -18.16 -11.19
C GLY A 196 13.08 -19.22 -10.53
N VAL A 197 13.51 -20.23 -11.29
CA VAL A 197 14.46 -21.25 -10.80
C VAL A 197 15.81 -20.63 -10.44
N LEU A 198 16.34 -19.76 -11.31
CA LEU A 198 17.60 -19.06 -11.04
C LEU A 198 17.47 -18.16 -9.80
N GLN A 199 16.37 -17.46 -9.64
CA GLN A 199 16.09 -16.63 -8.48
C GLN A 199 16.02 -17.46 -7.19
N ASP A 200 15.41 -18.65 -7.23
CA ASP A 200 15.35 -19.56 -6.08
C ASP A 200 16.73 -20.11 -5.70
N ILE A 201 17.59 -20.39 -6.69
CA ILE A 201 18.98 -20.77 -6.44
C ILE A 201 19.75 -19.62 -5.76
N VAL A 202 19.66 -18.41 -6.31
CA VAL A 202 20.31 -17.22 -5.75
C VAL A 202 19.87 -16.98 -4.31
N ARG A 203 18.56 -17.14 -4.03
CA ARG A 203 18.00 -16.98 -2.68
C ARG A 203 18.59 -17.94 -1.66
N ARG A 204 18.89 -19.19 -2.06
CA ARG A 204 19.48 -20.19 -1.16
C ARG A 204 20.93 -19.89 -0.81
N VAL A 205 21.62 -19.10 -1.63
CA VAL A 205 23.03 -18.75 -1.46
C VAL A 205 23.21 -17.43 -0.73
N LEU A 206 22.26 -16.51 -0.88
CA LEU A 206 22.32 -15.19 -0.24
C LEU A 206 21.89 -15.27 1.23
N PRO A 207 22.57 -14.52 2.12
CA PRO A 207 22.15 -14.43 3.52
C PRO A 207 20.75 -13.81 3.62
N GLU A 208 19.99 -14.26 4.65
CA GLU A 208 18.71 -13.66 4.96
C GLU A 208 18.86 -12.16 5.26
N PRO A 209 17.93 -11.32 4.78
CA PRO A 209 17.98 -9.90 5.08
C PRO A 209 17.83 -9.69 6.59
N PRO A 210 18.49 -8.67 7.18
CA PRO A 210 18.36 -8.37 8.59
C PRO A 210 16.89 -8.20 8.97
N GLN A 211 16.44 -8.96 9.97
CA GLN A 211 15.08 -8.86 10.47
C GLN A 211 14.80 -7.42 10.94
N GLY A 212 13.62 -6.89 10.63
CA GLY A 212 13.16 -5.61 11.14
C GLY A 212 13.46 -4.38 10.30
N ARG A 213 14.19 -4.45 9.20
CA ARG A 213 14.33 -3.31 8.28
C ARG A 213 13.21 -3.33 7.25
N PHE A 214 12.22 -2.47 7.43
CA PHE A 214 11.28 -2.10 6.36
C PHE A 214 12.08 -1.62 5.15
N GLY A 215 11.83 -2.17 3.96
CA GLY A 215 12.55 -1.98 2.70
C GLY A 215 13.05 -0.58 2.28
N LEU A 216 13.16 0.36 3.21
CA LEU A 216 13.64 1.73 3.01
C LEU A 216 15.14 1.84 2.70
N HIS A 217 15.93 0.80 3.03
CA HIS A 217 17.31 0.67 2.51
C HIS A 217 17.33 0.41 1.00
N LEU A 218 16.16 0.15 0.39
CA LEU A 218 15.99 0.02 -1.06
C LEU A 218 15.89 1.38 -1.76
N VAL A 219 15.67 2.46 -1.02
CA VAL A 219 15.56 3.80 -1.58
C VAL A 219 16.95 4.46 -1.53
N THR A 220 17.58 4.57 -2.67
CA THR A 220 18.94 5.12 -2.80
C THR A 220 18.98 6.44 -3.56
N ARG A 221 17.90 6.82 -4.22
CA ARG A 221 17.80 8.05 -4.99
C ARG A 221 16.66 8.93 -4.46
N HIS A 222 16.93 10.24 -4.49
CA HIS A 222 15.91 11.25 -4.27
C HIS A 222 15.40 11.72 -5.63
N VAL A 223 14.14 12.10 -5.71
CA VAL A 223 13.52 12.59 -6.94
C VAL A 223 12.86 13.94 -6.65
N ASP A 224 13.31 14.98 -7.36
CA ASP A 224 12.70 16.30 -7.24
C ASP A 224 11.46 16.41 -8.14
N ILE A 225 10.52 17.25 -7.74
CA ILE A 225 9.30 17.52 -8.51
C ILE A 225 9.58 18.04 -9.93
N LEU A 226 10.76 18.61 -10.15
CA LEU A 226 11.21 19.12 -11.45
C LEU A 226 11.93 18.08 -12.30
N ASP A 227 12.27 16.91 -11.75
CA ASP A 227 13.00 15.87 -12.46
C ASP A 227 12.15 15.21 -13.55
N ASP A 228 12.80 14.82 -14.65
CA ASP A 228 12.17 14.01 -15.70
C ASP A 228 11.66 12.67 -15.14
N ALA A 229 12.38 12.09 -14.18
CA ALA A 229 11.97 10.86 -13.51
C ALA A 229 10.65 11.01 -12.74
N TYR A 230 10.38 12.18 -12.16
CA TYR A 230 9.12 12.47 -11.48
C TYR A 230 7.95 12.47 -12.47
N ARG A 231 8.12 13.17 -13.61
CA ARG A 231 7.12 13.21 -14.69
C ARG A 231 6.91 11.85 -15.35
N ALA A 232 8.01 11.13 -15.64
CA ALA A 232 7.97 9.80 -16.24
C ALA A 232 7.23 8.79 -15.34
N THR A 233 7.38 8.89 -14.01
CA THR A 233 6.64 8.05 -13.06
C THR A 233 5.13 8.27 -13.20
N GLY A 234 4.68 9.52 -13.30
CA GLY A 234 3.27 9.84 -13.52
C GLY A 234 2.73 9.33 -14.85
N GLU A 235 3.51 9.47 -15.93
CA GLU A 235 3.13 8.97 -17.25
C GLU A 235 3.07 7.43 -17.26
N ASN A 236 4.00 6.75 -16.61
CA ASN A 236 3.98 5.30 -16.46
C ASN A 236 2.75 4.84 -15.67
N TYR A 237 2.39 5.53 -14.59
CA TYR A 237 1.18 5.28 -13.81
C TYR A 237 -0.07 5.36 -14.67
N ARG A 238 -0.24 6.46 -15.41
CA ARG A 238 -1.35 6.65 -16.37
C ARG A 238 -1.43 5.50 -17.37
N ARG A 239 -0.34 5.24 -18.09
CA ARG A 239 -0.30 4.21 -19.14
C ARG A 239 -0.51 2.80 -18.61
N ASN A 240 -0.07 2.51 -17.39
CA ASN A 240 -0.32 1.22 -16.76
C ASN A 240 -1.81 1.04 -16.47
N LEU A 241 -2.46 2.05 -15.89
CA LEU A 241 -3.90 2.03 -15.65
C LEU A 241 -4.71 1.95 -16.96
N GLU A 242 -4.35 2.73 -17.98
CA GLU A 242 -4.98 2.65 -19.32
C GLU A 242 -4.89 1.25 -19.92
N THR A 243 -3.74 0.58 -19.75
CA THR A 243 -3.55 -0.81 -20.23
C THR A 243 -4.47 -1.77 -19.47
N ILE A 244 -4.61 -1.63 -18.16
CA ILE A 244 -5.50 -2.46 -17.33
C ILE A 244 -6.97 -2.20 -17.71
N ILE A 245 -7.36 -0.94 -17.85
CA ILE A 245 -8.72 -0.54 -18.22
C ILE A 245 -9.09 -1.10 -19.59
N ALA A 246 -8.18 -1.03 -20.58
CA ALA A 246 -8.40 -1.59 -21.91
C ALA A 246 -8.59 -3.12 -21.85
N ALA A 247 -7.74 -3.84 -21.11
CA ALA A 247 -7.86 -5.29 -20.95
C ALA A 247 -9.17 -5.70 -20.24
N ALA A 248 -9.67 -4.89 -19.33
CA ALA A 248 -10.96 -5.08 -18.68
C ALA A 248 -12.13 -4.79 -19.62
N ALA A 249 -12.02 -3.72 -20.43
CA ALA A 249 -13.01 -3.35 -21.45
C ALA A 249 -13.19 -4.43 -22.51
N ASP A 250 -12.10 -5.04 -22.99
CA ASP A 250 -12.13 -6.17 -23.93
C ASP A 250 -12.92 -7.37 -23.40
N ARG A 251 -13.13 -7.45 -22.10
CA ARG A 251 -13.91 -8.50 -21.40
C ARG A 251 -15.23 -7.99 -20.83
N ASN A 252 -15.62 -6.75 -21.15
CA ASN A 252 -16.82 -6.08 -20.61
C ASN A 252 -16.85 -6.02 -19.08
N VAL A 253 -15.69 -5.86 -18.44
CA VAL A 253 -15.56 -5.72 -16.99
C VAL A 253 -15.36 -4.24 -16.64
N PRO A 254 -16.28 -3.62 -15.87
CA PRO A 254 -16.08 -2.26 -15.40
C PRO A 254 -14.89 -2.19 -14.42
N VAL A 255 -14.24 -1.02 -14.37
CA VAL A 255 -13.12 -0.77 -13.46
C VAL A 255 -13.50 0.33 -12.49
N MET A 256 -13.43 0.06 -11.18
CA MET A 256 -13.51 1.10 -10.17
C MET A 256 -12.10 1.56 -9.79
N LEU A 257 -11.81 2.83 -10.00
CA LEU A 257 -10.62 3.51 -9.51
C LEU A 257 -10.97 4.26 -8.22
N SER A 258 -10.12 4.18 -7.22
CA SER A 258 -10.29 4.97 -5.99
C SER A 258 -9.21 6.02 -5.88
N THR A 259 -9.58 7.27 -5.58
CA THR A 259 -8.61 8.31 -5.23
C THR A 259 -7.83 7.93 -3.97
N LEU A 260 -6.57 8.37 -3.91
CA LEU A 260 -5.60 8.00 -2.89
C LEU A 260 -5.59 9.01 -1.76
N VAL A 261 -5.46 8.52 -0.53
CA VAL A 261 -5.42 9.35 0.68
C VAL A 261 -4.11 9.18 1.43
N SER A 262 -3.63 10.24 2.05
CA SER A 262 -2.43 10.21 2.89
C SER A 262 -2.52 11.22 4.03
N ASN A 263 -1.71 11.00 5.07
CA ASN A 263 -1.60 11.92 6.20
C ASN A 263 -0.90 13.20 5.76
N LEU A 264 -1.59 14.30 5.77
CA LEU A 264 -1.06 15.61 5.37
C LEU A 264 -0.52 16.39 6.57
N LYS A 265 -1.32 16.56 7.64
CA LYS A 265 -1.01 17.48 8.74
C LYS A 265 -0.14 16.89 9.86
N ASP A 266 -0.17 15.55 10.02
CA ASP A 266 0.53 14.89 11.13
C ASP A 266 1.73 14.04 10.65
N PHE A 267 2.09 14.14 9.38
CA PHE A 267 3.23 13.44 8.81
C PHE A 267 4.16 14.39 8.04
N HIS A 268 5.36 14.64 8.62
CA HIS A 268 6.37 15.51 8.04
C HIS A 268 6.96 14.91 6.75
N PRO A 269 7.36 15.72 5.76
CA PRO A 269 8.11 15.24 4.60
C PRO A 269 9.34 14.44 5.00
N LEU A 270 9.63 13.36 4.27
CA LEU A 270 10.75 12.48 4.56
C LEU A 270 12.09 13.08 4.13
N ARG A 271 12.10 13.81 3.03
CA ARG A 271 13.29 14.48 2.50
C ARG A 271 12.94 15.82 1.86
N SER A 272 13.67 16.84 2.22
CA SER A 272 13.45 18.20 1.72
C SER A 272 14.68 18.74 1.02
N ALA A 273 14.49 19.44 -0.11
CA ALA A 273 15.52 20.21 -0.78
C ALA A 273 15.52 21.65 -0.22
N CYS A 274 16.40 21.94 0.70
CA CYS A 274 16.51 23.26 1.34
C CYS A 274 17.96 23.75 1.33
N PRO A 275 18.58 23.95 0.14
CA PRO A 275 20.03 24.21 0.02
C PRO A 275 20.47 25.48 0.75
N GLU A 276 19.60 26.48 0.85
CA GLU A 276 19.90 27.78 1.47
C GLU A 276 19.84 27.75 3.02
N LEU A 277 19.37 26.64 3.61
CA LEU A 277 19.09 26.59 5.05
C LEU A 277 20.19 25.92 5.89
N GLY A 278 21.22 25.35 5.25
CA GLY A 278 22.24 24.57 5.95
C GLY A 278 21.63 23.38 6.71
N GLU A 279 22.29 22.95 7.78
CA GLU A 279 21.84 21.85 8.64
C GLU A 279 20.78 22.27 9.69
N LEU A 280 19.79 23.06 9.30
CA LEU A 280 18.68 23.34 10.21
C LEU A 280 17.88 22.06 10.46
N SER A 281 17.83 21.63 11.72
CA SER A 281 16.99 20.50 12.10
C SER A 281 15.52 20.87 11.91
N THR A 282 14.69 19.85 11.63
CA THR A 282 13.23 20.03 11.60
C THR A 282 12.67 20.54 12.94
N ALA A 283 13.39 20.30 14.06
CA ALA A 283 13.05 20.86 15.37
C ALA A 283 13.25 22.38 15.42
N ASP A 284 14.34 22.87 14.82
CA ASP A 284 14.63 24.31 14.76
C ASP A 284 13.62 25.04 13.85
N LEU A 285 13.19 24.41 12.77
CA LEU A 285 12.16 24.94 11.88
C LEU A 285 10.80 25.05 12.59
N ALA A 286 10.45 24.05 13.41
CA ALA A 286 9.20 24.02 14.16
C ALA A 286 9.07 25.14 15.20
N LEU A 287 10.19 25.75 15.62
CA LEU A 287 10.22 26.85 16.59
C LEU A 287 10.15 28.24 15.91
N GLN A 288 10.24 28.30 14.58
CA GLN A 288 10.26 29.58 13.85
C GLN A 288 8.85 30.12 13.63
N GLY A 289 8.71 31.44 13.72
CA GLY A 289 7.44 32.11 13.44
C GLY A 289 7.11 32.13 11.94
N GLU A 290 5.82 32.28 11.61
CA GLU A 290 5.29 32.28 10.23
C GLU A 290 6.05 33.22 9.28
N ARG A 291 6.38 34.45 9.74
CA ARG A 291 7.10 35.43 8.92
C ARG A 291 8.47 34.89 8.48
N THR A 292 9.22 34.33 9.42
CA THR A 292 10.54 33.75 9.14
C THR A 292 10.45 32.56 8.18
N VAL A 293 9.44 31.70 8.34
CA VAL A 293 9.19 30.57 7.42
C VAL A 293 8.87 31.09 6.02
N LYS A 294 8.05 32.12 5.88
CA LYS A 294 7.75 32.75 4.58
C LYS A 294 8.97 33.39 3.93
N ASP A 295 9.82 34.07 4.71
CA ASP A 295 11.03 34.70 4.18
C ASP A 295 12.03 33.64 3.68
N LYS A 296 12.18 32.51 4.36
CA LYS A 296 12.97 31.36 3.93
C LYS A 296 12.37 30.68 2.70
N LEU A 297 11.04 30.57 2.59
CA LEU A 297 10.38 30.01 1.41
C LEU A 297 10.61 30.83 0.14
N ARG A 298 10.81 32.14 0.24
CA ARG A 298 11.21 32.96 -0.93
C ARG A 298 12.58 32.58 -1.48
N GLN A 299 13.48 32.10 -0.62
CA GLN A 299 14.82 31.66 -0.99
C GLN A 299 14.85 30.19 -1.42
N SER A 300 14.02 29.35 -0.81
CA SER A 300 13.92 27.90 -1.05
C SER A 300 12.47 27.49 -1.33
N PRO A 301 11.89 27.84 -2.50
CA PRO A 301 10.46 27.66 -2.77
C PRO A 301 10.02 26.18 -2.87
N TYR A 302 10.95 25.27 -3.08
CA TYR A 302 10.72 23.83 -3.16
C TYR A 302 11.08 23.07 -1.87
N CYS A 303 11.32 23.78 -0.77
CA CYS A 303 11.61 23.14 0.52
C CYS A 303 10.34 22.59 1.16
N ALA A 304 10.14 21.28 1.08
CA ALA A 304 8.97 20.58 1.61
C ALA A 304 8.76 20.82 3.12
N ALA A 305 9.84 20.83 3.90
CA ALA A 305 9.78 21.07 5.36
C ALA A 305 9.23 22.47 5.69
N LEU A 306 9.63 23.51 4.95
CA LEU A 306 9.11 24.86 5.16
C LEU A 306 7.63 24.97 4.81
N HIS A 307 7.19 24.32 3.74
CA HIS A 307 5.76 24.25 3.40
C HIS A 307 4.97 23.54 4.50
N PHE A 308 5.52 22.48 5.08
CA PHE A 308 4.89 21.77 6.19
C PHE A 308 4.72 22.67 7.43
N GLU A 309 5.77 23.38 7.84
CA GLU A 309 5.71 24.32 8.98
C GLU A 309 4.75 25.50 8.70
N LEU A 310 4.73 25.99 7.47
CA LEU A 310 3.74 27.02 7.09
C LEU A 310 2.31 26.47 7.18
N GLY A 311 2.09 25.23 6.77
CA GLY A 311 0.81 24.53 6.92
C GLY A 311 0.37 24.44 8.39
N ARG A 312 1.30 24.13 9.30
CA ARG A 312 1.05 24.10 10.75
C ARG A 312 0.62 25.48 11.27
N HIS A 313 1.34 26.53 10.91
CA HIS A 313 0.99 27.90 11.31
C HIS A 313 -0.42 28.31 10.87
N TYR A 314 -0.80 27.94 9.65
CA TYR A 314 -2.15 28.20 9.14
C TYR A 314 -3.21 27.35 9.83
N TYR A 315 -2.91 26.06 10.09
CA TYR A 315 -3.82 25.14 10.76
C TYR A 315 -4.13 25.60 12.19
N ASP A 316 -3.11 26.00 12.94
CA ASP A 316 -3.26 26.49 14.32
C ASP A 316 -4.10 27.78 14.42
N ARG A 317 -4.22 28.53 13.31
CA ARG A 317 -5.06 29.74 13.20
C ARG A 317 -6.40 29.51 12.52
N ASN A 318 -6.78 28.23 12.29
CA ASN A 318 -8.01 27.86 11.59
C ASN A 318 -8.09 28.42 10.15
N GLN A 319 -6.97 28.67 9.49
CA GLN A 319 -6.88 29.10 8.11
C GLN A 319 -6.83 27.87 7.18
N SER A 320 -7.91 27.09 7.16
CA SER A 320 -7.97 25.73 6.60
C SER A 320 -7.53 25.65 5.13
N ASN A 321 -7.94 26.61 4.28
CA ASN A 321 -7.57 26.59 2.86
C ASN A 321 -6.07 26.80 2.64
N GLN A 322 -5.45 27.76 3.37
CA GLN A 322 -4.01 27.99 3.29
C GLN A 322 -3.23 26.81 3.88
N ALA A 323 -3.71 26.25 5.00
CA ALA A 323 -3.11 25.07 5.62
C ALA A 323 -3.13 23.87 4.66
N GLN A 324 -4.27 23.58 4.03
CA GLN A 324 -4.41 22.51 3.05
C GLN A 324 -3.42 22.68 1.89
N GLN A 325 -3.36 23.87 1.29
CA GLN A 325 -2.43 24.14 0.19
C GLN A 325 -0.96 23.95 0.59
N ALA A 326 -0.59 24.42 1.78
CA ALA A 326 0.77 24.30 2.27
C ALA A 326 1.16 22.84 2.57
N PHE A 327 0.28 22.05 3.21
CA PHE A 327 0.51 20.64 3.46
C PHE A 327 0.56 19.81 2.17
N VAL A 328 -0.30 20.11 1.19
CA VAL A 328 -0.28 19.47 -0.13
C VAL A 328 1.06 19.73 -0.82
N ARG A 329 1.54 20.99 -0.83
CA ARG A 329 2.86 21.33 -1.38
C ARG A 329 3.98 20.60 -0.65
N ALA A 330 3.91 20.51 0.68
CA ALA A 330 4.88 19.78 1.48
C ALA A 330 4.96 18.29 1.10
N ARG A 331 3.81 17.66 0.83
CA ARG A 331 3.76 16.27 0.35
C ARG A 331 4.31 16.14 -1.06
N ASP A 332 3.88 17.01 -1.98
CA ASP A 332 4.21 16.90 -3.40
C ASP A 332 5.70 17.23 -3.69
N MET A 333 6.32 18.04 -2.82
CA MET A 333 7.75 18.40 -2.89
C MET A 333 8.65 17.51 -2.04
N ASP A 334 8.10 16.44 -1.43
CA ASP A 334 8.90 15.46 -0.69
C ASP A 334 9.78 14.68 -1.67
N ARG A 335 11.11 14.82 -1.56
CA ARG A 335 12.08 14.14 -2.45
C ARG A 335 12.14 12.63 -2.25
N LEU A 336 11.43 12.12 -1.25
CA LEU A 336 11.19 10.71 -1.03
C LEU A 336 9.68 10.45 -0.99
N PRO A 337 9.02 10.39 -2.17
CA PRO A 337 7.57 10.40 -2.27
C PRO A 337 6.97 9.03 -1.97
N PHE A 338 6.89 8.69 -0.68
CA PHE A 338 6.12 7.53 -0.18
C PHE A 338 4.61 7.77 -0.19
N ARG A 339 4.19 9.03 -0.27
CA ARG A 339 2.78 9.42 -0.39
C ARG A 339 2.51 9.84 -1.83
N ALA A 340 1.44 9.33 -2.41
CA ALA A 340 1.04 9.70 -3.76
C ALA A 340 0.88 11.22 -3.91
N PRO A 341 1.58 11.88 -4.84
CA PRO A 341 1.40 13.30 -5.13
C PRO A 341 0.02 13.62 -5.73
N THR A 342 -0.35 14.90 -5.72
CA THR A 342 -1.65 15.40 -6.23
C THR A 342 -1.97 14.92 -7.64
N PHE A 343 -0.99 14.91 -8.53
CA PHE A 343 -1.23 14.58 -9.93
C PHE A 343 -1.68 13.13 -10.15
N PHE A 344 -1.44 12.21 -9.21
CA PHE A 344 -1.98 10.84 -9.33
C PHE A 344 -3.50 10.84 -9.19
N ASN A 345 -4.06 11.55 -8.22
CA ASN A 345 -5.51 11.69 -8.13
C ASN A 345 -6.09 12.44 -9.34
N GLN A 346 -5.38 13.44 -9.88
CA GLN A 346 -5.78 14.11 -11.12
C GLN A 346 -5.83 13.14 -12.30
N ILE A 347 -4.86 12.21 -12.42
CA ILE A 347 -4.88 11.16 -13.43
C ILE A 347 -6.10 10.25 -13.27
N LEU A 348 -6.45 9.86 -12.03
CA LEU A 348 -7.62 9.01 -11.78
C LEU A 348 -8.93 9.70 -12.18
N HIS A 349 -9.09 10.99 -11.87
CA HIS A 349 -10.23 11.79 -12.32
C HIS A 349 -10.32 11.84 -13.86
N GLN A 350 -9.21 12.17 -14.53
CA GLN A 350 -9.16 12.22 -16.00
C GLN A 350 -9.50 10.88 -16.64
N LEU A 351 -8.99 9.76 -16.12
CA LEU A 351 -9.31 8.43 -16.63
C LEU A 351 -10.79 8.07 -16.46
N ALA A 352 -11.43 8.54 -15.39
CA ALA A 352 -12.86 8.34 -15.18
C ALA A 352 -13.72 9.23 -16.10
N ASP A 353 -13.29 10.47 -16.31
CA ASP A 353 -13.99 11.40 -17.22
C ASP A 353 -13.89 10.96 -18.70
N ASP A 354 -12.76 10.35 -19.09
CA ASP A 354 -12.46 9.94 -20.46
C ASP A 354 -13.07 8.58 -20.86
N LYS A 355 -13.51 7.75 -19.91
CA LYS A 355 -13.86 6.35 -20.16
C LYS A 355 -15.12 5.90 -19.42
N ASP A 356 -16.19 5.65 -20.15
CA ASP A 356 -17.53 5.29 -19.61
C ASP A 356 -17.52 4.05 -18.71
N GLN A 357 -16.59 3.09 -18.91
CA GLN A 357 -16.50 1.89 -18.09
C GLN A 357 -15.70 2.09 -16.78
N VAL A 358 -15.19 3.29 -16.54
CA VAL A 358 -14.46 3.61 -15.31
C VAL A 358 -15.37 4.30 -14.31
N ILE A 359 -15.42 3.75 -13.11
CA ILE A 359 -16.17 4.27 -11.96
C ILE A 359 -15.17 4.90 -11.00
N LEU A 360 -15.30 6.18 -10.67
CA LEU A 360 -14.42 6.84 -9.71
C LEU A 360 -15.04 6.84 -8.32
N SER A 361 -14.35 6.19 -7.36
CA SER A 361 -14.65 6.34 -5.94
C SER A 361 -13.79 7.47 -5.35
N ASP A 362 -14.41 8.62 -5.07
CA ASP A 362 -13.69 9.79 -4.54
C ASP A 362 -13.48 9.68 -3.03
N THR A 363 -12.57 8.80 -2.66
CA THR A 363 -12.15 8.55 -1.28
C THR A 363 -11.46 9.78 -0.68
N GLU A 364 -10.72 10.57 -1.49
CA GLU A 364 -10.05 11.79 -1.00
C GLU A 364 -11.06 12.80 -0.45
N THR A 365 -12.13 13.07 -1.18
CA THR A 365 -13.21 13.95 -0.71
C THR A 365 -13.91 13.40 0.54
N ALA A 366 -14.16 12.07 0.60
CA ALA A 366 -14.77 11.45 1.78
C ALA A 366 -13.88 11.61 3.03
N PHE A 367 -12.57 11.42 2.90
CA PHE A 367 -11.63 11.60 4.00
C PHE A 367 -11.48 13.06 4.42
N ARG A 368 -11.44 13.97 3.48
CA ARG A 368 -11.43 15.41 3.78
C ARG A 368 -12.67 15.84 4.58
N ASN A 369 -13.85 15.37 4.18
CA ASN A 369 -15.11 15.69 4.86
C ASN A 369 -15.16 15.12 6.29
N ALA A 370 -14.48 14.00 6.53
CA ALA A 370 -14.40 13.36 7.84
C ALA A 370 -13.22 13.85 8.71
N SER A 371 -12.37 14.73 8.18
CA SER A 371 -11.18 15.25 8.88
C SER A 371 -11.41 16.62 9.47
N PRO A 372 -10.82 16.95 10.65
CA PRO A 372 -10.84 18.29 11.22
C PRO A 372 -10.32 19.32 10.23
N GLN A 373 -11.02 20.42 10.05
CA GLN A 373 -10.71 21.50 9.10
C GLN A 373 -10.57 21.02 7.63
N GLY A 374 -11.07 19.83 7.29
CA GLY A 374 -10.95 19.26 5.96
C GLY A 374 -9.53 18.76 5.61
N ILE A 375 -8.62 18.61 6.59
CA ILE A 375 -7.22 18.25 6.38
C ILE A 375 -6.93 16.89 6.99
N ILE A 376 -6.64 15.91 6.14
CA ILE A 376 -6.43 14.51 6.53
C ILE A 376 -5.22 14.38 7.44
N GLY A 377 -5.41 13.68 8.56
CA GLY A 377 -4.38 13.44 9.56
C GLY A 377 -4.49 12.08 10.23
N SER A 378 -3.91 11.97 11.42
CA SER A 378 -3.78 10.73 12.18
C SER A 378 -5.11 10.16 12.70
N GLU A 379 -6.19 10.91 12.65
CA GLU A 379 -7.55 10.43 12.94
C GLU A 379 -8.04 9.37 11.92
N LEU A 380 -7.60 9.47 10.66
CA LEU A 380 -7.97 8.57 9.58
C LEU A 380 -6.81 7.76 9.00
N ILE A 381 -5.58 8.27 9.10
CA ILE A 381 -4.37 7.65 8.58
C ILE A 381 -3.38 7.38 9.71
N THR A 382 -3.00 6.13 9.87
CA THR A 382 -2.18 5.64 10.99
C THR A 382 -0.79 6.28 11.05
N GLU A 383 -0.12 6.45 9.89
CA GLU A 383 1.22 7.03 9.76
C GLU A 383 1.31 7.92 8.51
N HIS A 384 1.95 7.52 7.43
CA HIS A 384 2.06 8.34 6.22
C HIS A 384 0.90 8.12 5.23
N LEU A 385 0.42 6.86 5.08
CA LEU A 385 -0.59 6.52 4.06
C LEU A 385 -1.59 5.41 4.47
N HIS A 386 -1.28 4.59 5.47
CA HIS A 386 -2.14 3.45 5.78
C HIS A 386 -3.33 3.89 6.64
N PRO A 387 -4.57 3.57 6.22
CA PRO A 387 -5.76 3.98 6.96
C PRO A 387 -5.85 3.36 8.36
N THR A 388 -6.48 4.07 9.27
CA THR A 388 -6.99 3.45 10.50
C THR A 388 -8.09 2.47 10.16
N VAL A 389 -8.54 1.64 11.10
CA VAL A 389 -9.67 0.73 10.86
C VAL A 389 -10.94 1.50 10.48
N PHE A 390 -11.16 2.68 11.11
CA PHE A 390 -12.23 3.57 10.70
C PHE A 390 -12.00 4.16 9.28
N GLY A 391 -10.75 4.45 8.91
CA GLY A 391 -10.40 4.83 7.54
C GLY A 391 -10.71 3.73 6.52
N HIS A 392 -10.43 2.47 6.84
CA HIS A 392 -10.82 1.33 5.98
C HIS A 392 -12.34 1.21 5.83
N TYR A 393 -13.09 1.36 6.91
CA TYR A 393 -14.54 1.43 6.85
C TYR A 393 -15.01 2.57 5.93
N LEU A 394 -14.43 3.75 6.04
CA LEU A 394 -14.80 4.92 5.23
C LEU A 394 -14.50 4.70 3.74
N ILE A 395 -13.37 4.07 3.39
CA ILE A 395 -13.06 3.67 2.00
C ILE A 395 -14.18 2.75 1.47
N ALA A 396 -14.50 1.68 2.19
CA ALA A 396 -15.50 0.72 1.79
C ALA A 396 -16.89 1.37 1.63
N ARG A 397 -17.28 2.22 2.57
CA ARG A 397 -18.55 2.95 2.53
C ARG A 397 -18.64 3.86 1.31
N THR A 398 -17.58 4.63 1.02
CA THR A 398 -17.51 5.48 -0.17
C THR A 398 -17.69 4.67 -1.44
N MET A 399 -17.07 3.49 -1.54
CA MET A 399 -17.21 2.61 -2.69
C MET A 399 -18.63 2.09 -2.86
N VAL A 400 -19.29 1.64 -1.78
CA VAL A 400 -20.70 1.20 -1.84
C VAL A 400 -21.61 2.33 -2.27
N GLU A 401 -21.46 3.53 -1.69
CA GLU A 401 -22.25 4.71 -2.06
C GLU A 401 -21.99 5.14 -3.52
N THR A 402 -20.78 4.98 -4.02
CA THR A 402 -20.43 5.24 -5.43
C THR A 402 -21.11 4.23 -6.35
N LEU A 403 -21.04 2.93 -6.03
CA LEU A 403 -21.70 1.88 -6.80
C LEU A 403 -23.24 2.09 -6.84
N ALA A 404 -23.83 2.44 -5.70
CA ALA A 404 -25.26 2.69 -5.60
C ALA A 404 -25.76 3.87 -6.45
N ARG A 405 -24.88 4.85 -6.74
CA ARG A 405 -25.19 5.99 -7.62
C ARG A 405 -24.88 5.72 -9.10
N ASN A 406 -24.26 4.58 -9.41
CA ASN A 406 -23.86 4.26 -10.77
C ASN A 406 -24.97 3.51 -11.51
N ASP A 407 -25.73 4.24 -12.32
CA ASP A 407 -26.84 3.69 -13.11
C ASP A 407 -26.39 2.89 -14.35
N ALA A 408 -25.10 2.93 -14.70
CA ALA A 408 -24.58 2.33 -15.95
C ALA A 408 -24.53 0.78 -15.90
N SER A 409 -24.68 0.17 -14.72
CA SER A 409 -24.58 -1.28 -14.57
C SER A 409 -25.85 -1.89 -14.00
N ARG A 410 -26.35 -2.93 -14.66
CA ARG A 410 -27.49 -3.76 -14.17
C ARG A 410 -27.27 -4.37 -12.77
N TYR A 411 -26.02 -4.40 -12.30
CA TYR A 411 -25.67 -5.01 -11.01
C TYR A 411 -25.89 -4.07 -9.83
N TRP A 412 -25.82 -2.75 -10.02
CA TRP A 412 -25.76 -1.76 -8.95
C TRP A 412 -27.10 -1.02 -8.74
N ASN A 413 -28.09 -1.28 -9.59
CA ASN A 413 -29.44 -0.76 -9.40
C ASN A 413 -30.09 -1.41 -8.17
N GLN A 414 -30.89 -0.66 -7.42
CA GLN A 414 -31.66 -1.15 -6.26
C GLN A 414 -30.84 -1.31 -4.96
N ALA A 415 -29.78 -0.54 -4.77
CA ALA A 415 -29.10 -0.49 -3.47
C ALA A 415 -30.02 0.03 -2.36
N GLU A 416 -30.13 -0.71 -1.27
CA GLU A 416 -30.83 -0.29 -0.06
C GLU A 416 -29.84 0.32 0.96
N LEU A 417 -29.34 1.53 0.70
CA LEU A 417 -28.33 2.18 1.54
C LEU A 417 -28.79 2.41 2.99
N THR A 418 -30.07 2.43 3.24
CA THR A 418 -30.65 2.53 4.60
C THR A 418 -30.40 1.29 5.46
N ARG A 419 -30.02 0.17 4.86
CA ARG A 419 -29.61 -1.06 5.57
C ARG A 419 -28.17 -1.04 6.05
N LEU A 420 -27.38 -0.08 5.59
CA LEU A 420 -25.99 0.05 6.04
C LEU A 420 -25.94 0.33 7.55
N ARG A 421 -25.15 -0.46 8.23
CA ARG A 421 -24.98 -0.36 9.69
C ARG A 421 -23.90 0.67 10.06
N PRO A 422 -23.91 1.17 11.30
CA PRO A 422 -22.84 2.04 11.78
C PRO A 422 -21.50 1.30 11.88
N TYR A 423 -20.43 2.08 11.92
CA TYR A 423 -19.04 1.58 11.99
C TYR A 423 -18.84 0.46 13.01
N ASP A 424 -19.30 0.66 14.26
CA ASP A 424 -19.07 -0.30 15.35
C ASP A 424 -19.68 -1.68 15.07
N ALA A 425 -20.79 -1.74 14.32
CA ALA A 425 -21.41 -3.00 13.96
C ALA A 425 -20.52 -3.75 12.94
N TYR A 426 -20.01 -3.07 11.93
CA TYR A 426 -19.09 -3.67 10.95
C TYR A 426 -17.72 -4.00 11.56
N ALA A 427 -17.18 -3.15 12.43
CA ALA A 427 -15.93 -3.41 13.12
C ALA A 427 -15.98 -4.70 13.93
N ARG A 428 -17.10 -4.95 14.66
CA ARG A 428 -17.30 -6.23 15.35
C ARG A 428 -17.40 -7.42 14.39
N GLN A 429 -18.08 -7.25 13.24
CA GLN A 429 -18.22 -8.32 12.25
C GLN A 429 -16.90 -8.72 11.57
N VAL A 430 -15.99 -7.78 11.38
CA VAL A 430 -14.63 -8.07 10.90
C VAL A 430 -13.70 -8.50 12.04
N GLY A 431 -14.23 -8.71 13.24
CA GLY A 431 -13.47 -9.24 14.37
C GLY A 431 -12.53 -8.21 15.04
N TYR A 432 -12.73 -6.91 14.87
CA TYR A 432 -11.89 -5.88 15.48
C TYR A 432 -12.13 -5.75 16.97
N THR A 433 -11.41 -6.56 17.74
CA THR A 433 -11.49 -6.63 19.21
C THR A 433 -10.56 -5.64 19.89
N LEU A 434 -10.71 -5.47 21.22
CA LEU A 434 -9.81 -4.64 22.00
C LEU A 434 -8.38 -5.21 22.02
N ALA A 435 -8.22 -6.54 22.05
CA ALA A 435 -6.92 -7.21 21.93
C ALA A 435 -6.23 -6.85 20.60
N GLN A 436 -6.95 -6.87 19.48
CA GLN A 436 -6.39 -6.47 18.19
C GLN A 436 -6.02 -4.99 18.15
N GLN A 437 -6.74 -4.12 18.83
CA GLN A 437 -6.36 -2.71 18.97
C GLN A 437 -5.04 -2.53 19.72
N VAL A 438 -4.84 -3.30 20.78
CA VAL A 438 -3.58 -3.31 21.55
C VAL A 438 -2.43 -3.84 20.70
N ASP A 439 -2.60 -4.99 20.06
CA ASP A 439 -1.58 -5.62 19.19
C ASP A 439 -1.17 -4.68 18.03
N ARG A 440 -2.14 -4.06 17.38
CA ARG A 440 -1.89 -3.06 16.32
C ARG A 440 -1.03 -1.88 16.82
N ARG A 441 -1.34 -1.34 18.00
CA ARG A 441 -0.56 -0.22 18.54
C ARG A 441 0.89 -0.63 18.82
N ASN A 442 1.12 -1.85 19.27
CA ASN A 442 2.46 -2.41 19.44
C ASN A 442 3.20 -2.47 18.10
N ALA A 443 2.58 -3.02 17.06
CA ALA A 443 3.14 -3.07 15.72
C ALA A 443 3.46 -1.67 15.16
N LEU A 444 2.57 -0.70 15.38
CA LEU A 444 2.76 0.68 14.97
C LEU A 444 3.93 1.35 15.69
N ILE A 445 4.03 1.19 17.00
CA ILE A 445 5.14 1.76 17.79
C ILE A 445 6.47 1.16 17.31
N PHE A 446 6.52 -0.17 17.07
CA PHE A 446 7.71 -0.84 16.53
C PHE A 446 8.09 -0.28 15.15
N MET A 447 7.13 -0.13 14.25
CA MET A 447 7.33 0.44 12.93
C MET A 447 7.85 1.88 13.00
N LEU A 448 7.25 2.73 13.82
CA LEU A 448 7.65 4.12 13.99
C LEU A 448 9.11 4.28 14.46
N LYS A 449 9.63 3.31 15.22
CA LYS A 449 11.03 3.29 15.65
C LYS A 449 12.01 2.90 14.54
N GLN A 450 11.58 2.10 13.58
CA GLN A 450 12.47 1.53 12.56
C GLN A 450 12.52 2.35 11.27
N MET A 451 11.59 3.26 11.08
CA MET A 451 11.55 4.06 9.87
C MET A 451 12.63 5.15 9.89
N PRO A 452 13.34 5.36 8.77
CA PRO A 452 14.34 6.40 8.62
C PRO A 452 13.67 7.76 8.46
N TYR A 453 12.84 8.12 9.44
CA TYR A 453 12.23 9.43 9.44
C TYR A 453 13.23 10.43 10.01
N GLU A 454 13.63 11.40 9.21
CA GLU A 454 14.17 12.66 9.71
C GLU A 454 13.04 13.43 10.40
N ARG A 455 12.54 12.90 11.50
CA ARG A 455 11.52 13.58 12.29
C ARG A 455 12.16 14.35 13.41
N PRO A 456 11.58 15.50 13.78
CA PRO A 456 11.87 16.07 15.07
C PRO A 456 11.63 14.96 16.11
N PRO A 457 12.63 14.61 16.93
CA PRO A 457 12.46 13.61 17.99
C PRO A 457 11.20 13.86 18.83
N ALA A 458 10.88 15.14 19.09
CA ALA A 458 9.70 15.56 19.85
C ALA A 458 8.36 15.10 19.22
N MET A 459 8.22 15.10 17.90
CA MET A 459 6.97 14.63 17.25
C MET A 459 6.83 13.11 17.34
N LEU A 460 7.92 12.39 17.11
CA LEU A 460 7.95 10.93 17.23
C LEU A 460 7.64 10.50 18.68
N TYR A 461 8.29 11.14 19.65
CA TYR A 461 8.03 10.90 21.07
C TYR A 461 6.58 11.20 21.46
N ARG A 462 5.98 12.29 20.95
CA ARG A 462 4.58 12.62 21.21
C ARG A 462 3.64 11.54 20.66
N GLN A 463 3.87 11.08 19.43
CA GLN A 463 3.08 10.01 18.82
C GLN A 463 3.18 8.70 19.61
N ILE A 464 4.39 8.24 19.91
CA ILE A 464 4.63 7.03 20.68
C ILE A 464 4.00 7.17 22.08
N THR A 465 4.20 8.29 22.75
CA THR A 465 3.62 8.56 24.09
C THR A 465 2.09 8.51 24.06
N ASN A 466 1.46 9.05 23.03
CA ASN A 466 -0.01 9.00 22.90
C ASN A 466 -0.51 7.56 22.69
N LEU A 467 0.18 6.77 21.87
CA LEU A 467 -0.14 5.36 21.68
C LEU A 467 0.00 4.57 22.98
N ILE A 468 1.06 4.80 23.74
CA ILE A 468 1.28 4.16 25.05
C ILE A 468 0.20 4.57 26.05
N ARG A 469 -0.18 5.85 26.12
CA ARG A 469 -1.28 6.31 26.97
C ARG A 469 -2.61 5.65 26.63
N GLN A 470 -2.87 5.39 25.34
CA GLN A 470 -4.03 4.62 24.91
C GLN A 470 -3.93 3.16 25.38
N GLN A 471 -2.76 2.52 25.26
CA GLN A 471 -2.54 1.17 25.77
C GLN A 471 -2.84 1.07 27.27
N ILE A 472 -2.29 1.97 28.06
CA ILE A 472 -2.50 2.01 29.51
C ILE A 472 -3.97 2.11 29.89
N ARG A 473 -4.78 2.85 29.11
CA ARG A 473 -6.21 2.97 29.36
C ARG A 473 -7.01 1.73 28.96
N ASP A 474 -6.55 1.02 27.94
CA ASP A 474 -7.30 -0.09 27.36
C ASP A 474 -6.94 -1.45 27.98
N ILE A 475 -5.69 -1.63 28.45
CA ILE A 475 -5.24 -2.88 29.08
C ILE A 475 -6.16 -3.33 30.26
N PRO A 476 -6.55 -2.47 31.21
CA PRO A 476 -7.45 -2.87 32.29
C PRO A 476 -8.86 -3.31 31.83
N ARG A 477 -9.21 -3.05 30.56
CA ARG A 477 -10.50 -3.39 29.96
C ARG A 477 -10.45 -4.69 29.16
N LEU A 478 -9.27 -5.31 29.04
CA LEU A 478 -9.09 -6.57 28.35
C LEU A 478 -9.69 -7.71 29.18
N SER A 479 -10.37 -8.62 28.51
CA SER A 479 -10.82 -9.88 29.10
C SER A 479 -9.66 -10.88 29.24
N SER A 480 -9.85 -11.94 30.01
CA SER A 480 -8.87 -13.05 30.09
C SER A 480 -8.61 -13.70 28.73
N THR A 481 -9.64 -13.75 27.87
CA THR A 481 -9.50 -14.24 26.49
C THR A 481 -8.63 -13.31 25.66
N ASP A 482 -8.79 -11.98 25.79
CA ASP A 482 -7.97 -10.99 25.09
C ASP A 482 -6.48 -11.11 25.50
N PHE A 483 -6.20 -11.32 26.79
CA PHE A 483 -4.84 -11.55 27.29
C PHE A 483 -4.21 -12.81 26.72
N THR A 484 -4.98 -13.89 26.60
CA THR A 484 -4.49 -15.13 25.98
C THR A 484 -4.09 -14.89 24.53
N ILE A 485 -4.91 -14.19 23.75
CA ILE A 485 -4.62 -13.83 22.35
C ILE A 485 -3.34 -12.99 22.24
N LEU A 486 -3.16 -12.00 23.13
CA LEU A 486 -1.98 -11.15 23.12
C LEU A 486 -0.72 -11.92 23.50
N ARG A 487 -0.79 -12.82 24.45
CA ARG A 487 0.33 -13.67 24.88
C ARG A 487 0.76 -14.63 23.76
N ASP A 488 -0.18 -15.26 23.09
CA ASP A 488 0.11 -16.18 21.98
C ASP A 488 0.80 -15.47 20.80
N LYS A 489 0.56 -14.17 20.65
CA LYS A 489 1.25 -13.31 19.67
C LYS A 489 2.59 -12.73 20.18
N GLY A 490 2.98 -13.00 21.43
CA GLY A 490 4.20 -12.45 22.05
C GLY A 490 4.14 -10.94 22.31
N ALA A 491 2.95 -10.36 22.28
CA ALA A 491 2.74 -8.91 22.41
C ALA A 491 3.00 -8.40 23.85
N ASP A 492 2.92 -9.26 24.84
CA ASP A 492 3.23 -8.99 26.25
C ASP A 492 4.68 -8.54 26.47
N ARG A 493 5.66 -9.28 25.93
CA ARG A 493 7.09 -8.93 26.02
C ARG A 493 7.41 -7.60 25.33
N PHE A 494 6.77 -7.36 24.22
CA PHE A 494 6.96 -6.15 23.45
C PHE A 494 6.39 -4.93 24.18
N LEU A 495 5.25 -5.07 24.86
CA LEU A 495 4.64 -4.02 25.68
C LEU A 495 5.57 -3.57 26.82
N LEU A 496 6.21 -4.52 27.52
CA LEU A 496 7.19 -4.24 28.57
C LEU A 496 8.41 -3.48 28.04
N GLN A 497 9.01 -3.93 26.93
CA GLN A 497 10.15 -3.24 26.31
C GLN A 497 9.81 -1.81 25.87
N MET A 498 8.56 -1.57 25.44
CA MET A 498 8.12 -0.26 25.00
C MET A 498 7.93 0.72 26.15
N LEU A 499 7.45 0.24 27.30
CA LEU A 499 7.28 1.04 28.49
C LEU A 499 8.63 1.45 29.10
N GLU A 500 9.62 0.55 29.10
CA GLU A 500 10.99 0.86 29.50
C GLU A 500 11.64 1.97 28.67
N PHE A 501 11.30 2.04 27.37
CA PHE A 501 11.87 3.04 26.47
C PHE A 501 11.18 4.41 26.57
N ALA A 502 9.87 4.46 26.81
CA ALA A 502 9.06 5.66 26.56
C ALA A 502 9.03 6.66 27.71
N ILE A 503 9.45 6.30 28.94
CA ILE A 503 9.31 7.16 30.13
C ILE A 503 10.60 7.19 30.94
N PRO A 504 11.58 8.02 30.57
CA PRO A 504 12.86 8.10 31.28
C PRO A 504 12.75 8.45 32.77
N ASN A 505 11.70 9.21 33.19
CA ASN A 505 11.62 9.81 34.54
C ASN A 505 10.44 9.33 35.42
N LYS A 506 9.60 8.39 34.99
CA LYS A 506 8.47 7.85 35.76
C LYS A 506 8.38 6.33 35.73
N ARG A 507 9.49 5.66 35.63
CA ARG A 507 9.57 4.21 35.34
C ARG A 507 9.02 3.31 36.46
N ALA A 508 9.23 3.68 37.73
CA ALA A 508 8.93 2.81 38.87
C ALA A 508 7.42 2.51 38.98
N ASP A 509 6.60 3.53 38.97
CA ASP A 509 5.16 3.39 39.20
C ASP A 509 4.43 2.64 38.09
N LEU A 510 4.87 2.80 36.83
CA LEU A 510 4.24 2.17 35.68
C LEU A 510 4.69 0.72 35.49
N HIS A 511 5.97 0.45 35.79
CA HIS A 511 6.55 -0.89 35.79
C HIS A 511 5.90 -1.76 36.86
N GLU A 512 5.65 -1.20 38.04
CA GLU A 512 5.00 -1.87 39.15
C GLU A 512 3.53 -2.15 38.88
N GLN A 513 2.79 -1.20 38.32
CA GLN A 513 1.39 -1.38 37.90
C GLN A 513 1.22 -2.43 36.80
N LEU A 514 2.13 -2.50 35.84
CA LEU A 514 2.08 -3.48 34.77
C LEU A 514 2.53 -4.86 35.22
N ASN A 515 3.58 -4.95 36.04
CA ASN A 515 3.97 -6.21 36.66
C ASN A 515 2.84 -6.76 37.53
N ALA A 516 2.17 -5.92 38.31
CA ALA A 516 1.01 -6.33 39.11
C ALA A 516 -0.14 -6.84 38.20
N LEU A 517 -0.37 -6.21 37.04
CA LEU A 517 -1.40 -6.62 36.10
C LEU A 517 -1.06 -7.94 35.39
N PHE A 518 0.20 -8.17 35.02
CA PHE A 518 0.65 -9.39 34.37
C PHE A 518 0.88 -10.57 35.32
N MET A 519 1.12 -10.32 36.60
CA MET A 519 1.27 -11.38 37.61
C MET A 519 -0.05 -11.81 38.27
N SER A 520 -1.12 -11.02 38.07
CA SER A 520 -2.46 -11.33 38.59
C SER A 520 -3.34 -12.10 37.57
N THR A 521 -2.82 -12.33 36.37
CA THR A 521 -3.44 -13.13 35.33
C THR A 521 -2.63 -14.38 35.01
#